data_eb9fedd059b0ce0164589679ceda15d3
#
_entry.id   eb9fedd059b0ce0164589679ceda15d3
#
_cell.length_a   1.000
_cell.length_b   1.000
_cell.length_c   1.000
_cell.angle_alpha   90.00
_cell.angle_beta   90.00
_cell.angle_gamma   90.00
#
_symmetry.space_group_name_H-M   'P 1'
#
loop_
_entity.id
_entity.type
_entity.pdbx_description
1 polymer ?
#
loop_
_entity_poly.entity_id
_entity_poly.type
_entity_poly.pdbx_seq_one_letter_code
_entity_poly.pdbx_strand_id
1 'polypeptide(L)'
;AITFENLYLKPLIRRIKENGGKVYPGSERPFFLMADFKANGEGIYEVLKKQMEPYRKYFCSVKDGVYQEGAVLFFISGNRPLYSLPSESLRFAFLDGQIRDLGKGMPASLTPVISDNYQSYFSWDGNGEMPEEQYKRMVEIVKNVHQGKKMFRWWGAPDTEAFKRLFLRTGVDL
;
A
#
# COMPACT_ATOMS: atom_id res chain seq x y z
N ALA A 1 17.07 -4.78 -21.18
CA ALA A 1 16.08 -5.79 -20.78
C ALA A 1 14.92 -5.10 -20.07
N ILE A 2 13.71 -5.64 -20.22
CA ILE A 2 12.51 -5.21 -19.51
C ILE A 2 12.59 -5.83 -18.13
N THR A 3 12.98 -5.05 -17.12
CA THR A 3 13.09 -5.45 -15.72
C THR A 3 12.38 -4.42 -14.84
N PHE A 4 11.98 -4.80 -13.63
CA PHE A 4 11.45 -3.86 -12.66
C PHE A 4 12.43 -2.71 -12.37
N GLU A 5 13.72 -3.03 -12.28
CA GLU A 5 14.77 -2.03 -12.10
C GLU A 5 14.76 -0.98 -13.22
N ASN A 6 14.76 -1.42 -14.48
CA ASN A 6 14.88 -0.48 -15.61
C ASN A 6 13.60 0.32 -15.88
N LEU A 7 12.42 -0.32 -15.68
CA LEU A 7 11.13 0.32 -15.97
C LEU A 7 10.65 1.24 -14.84
N TYR A 8 10.94 0.88 -13.59
CA TYR A 8 10.37 1.58 -12.44
C TYR A 8 11.42 2.17 -11.51
N LEU A 9 12.42 1.40 -11.07
CA LEU A 9 13.36 1.88 -10.06
C LEU A 9 14.24 3.00 -10.58
N LYS A 10 14.92 2.82 -11.69
CA LYS A 10 15.83 3.85 -12.24
C LYS A 10 15.14 5.18 -12.55
N PRO A 11 13.97 5.20 -13.24
CA PRO A 11 13.22 6.44 -13.45
C PRO A 11 12.78 7.11 -12.14
N LEU A 12 12.28 6.30 -11.19
CA LEU A 12 11.82 6.80 -9.90
C LEU A 12 12.98 7.41 -9.08
N ILE A 13 14.11 6.72 -9.01
CA ILE A 13 15.30 7.21 -8.29
C ILE A 13 15.87 8.47 -8.93
N ARG A 14 15.89 8.56 -10.26
CA ARG A 14 16.27 9.80 -10.95
C ARG A 14 15.37 10.96 -10.52
N ARG A 15 14.05 10.77 -10.55
CA ARG A 15 13.08 11.77 -10.11
C ARG A 15 13.28 12.20 -8.65
N ILE A 16 13.54 11.25 -7.75
CA ILE A 16 13.82 11.55 -6.34
C ILE A 16 15.06 12.44 -6.20
N LYS A 17 16.12 12.16 -6.95
CA LYS A 17 17.35 12.97 -6.93
C LYS A 17 17.12 14.37 -7.46
N GLU A 18 16.40 14.51 -8.57
CA GLU A 18 16.06 15.79 -9.20
C GLU A 18 15.16 16.67 -8.29
N ASN A 19 14.32 16.04 -7.46
CA ASN A 19 13.35 16.70 -6.58
C ASN A 19 13.82 16.82 -5.12
N GLY A 20 15.13 16.77 -4.87
CA GLY A 20 15.67 17.00 -3.51
C GLY A 20 15.32 15.91 -2.50
N GLY A 21 15.22 14.66 -2.94
CA GLY A 21 15.01 13.50 -2.07
C GLY A 21 13.56 12.99 -2.01
N LYS A 22 12.64 13.55 -2.79
CA LYS A 22 11.22 13.16 -2.84
C LYS A 22 10.74 12.89 -4.26
N VAL A 23 9.72 12.06 -4.43
CA VAL A 23 9.14 11.79 -5.76
C VAL A 23 8.41 13.04 -6.30
N TYR A 24 7.67 13.72 -5.44
CA TYR A 24 6.99 14.98 -5.75
C TYR A 24 7.51 16.09 -4.85
N PRO A 25 7.91 17.25 -5.41
CA PRO A 25 8.31 18.40 -4.62
C PRO A 25 7.19 18.81 -3.66
N GLY A 26 7.56 19.15 -2.41
CA GLY A 26 6.59 19.61 -1.40
C GLY A 26 5.73 18.51 -0.77
N SER A 27 5.83 17.24 -1.21
CA SER A 27 5.13 16.15 -0.54
C SER A 27 5.78 15.84 0.81
N GLU A 28 4.96 15.79 1.86
CA GLU A 28 5.42 15.34 3.18
C GLU A 28 5.34 13.81 3.36
N ARG A 29 4.58 13.13 2.50
CA ARG A 29 4.38 11.69 2.55
C ARG A 29 5.28 10.96 1.56
N PRO A 30 5.67 9.71 1.86
CA PRO A 30 6.30 8.83 0.88
C PRO A 30 5.41 8.62 -0.35
N PHE A 31 6.03 8.34 -1.48
CA PHE A 31 5.31 7.86 -2.66
C PHE A 31 4.94 6.38 -2.47
N PHE A 32 3.68 6.04 -2.68
CA PHE A 32 3.17 4.67 -2.56
C PHE A 32 3.39 3.93 -3.88
N LEU A 33 4.25 2.92 -3.84
CA LEU A 33 4.50 2.03 -4.97
C LEU A 33 3.98 0.63 -4.64
N MET A 34 2.93 0.20 -5.33
CA MET A 34 2.34 -1.12 -5.17
C MET A 34 2.78 -2.05 -6.29
N ALA A 35 3.17 -3.28 -5.94
CA ALA A 35 3.34 -4.38 -6.87
C ALA A 35 2.30 -5.47 -6.58
N ASP A 36 1.52 -5.83 -7.59
CA ASP A 36 0.52 -6.90 -7.49
C ASP A 36 1.09 -8.20 -8.08
N PHE A 37 1.48 -9.13 -7.22
CA PHE A 37 2.02 -10.42 -7.63
C PHE A 37 0.89 -11.38 -7.96
N LYS A 38 0.87 -11.90 -9.18
CA LYS A 38 -0.19 -12.81 -9.65
C LYS A 38 0.04 -14.26 -9.23
N ALA A 39 1.29 -14.66 -9.05
CA ALA A 39 1.68 -16.03 -8.62
C ALA A 39 3.09 -16.01 -8.01
N ASN A 40 3.50 -17.09 -7.34
CA ASN A 40 4.86 -17.31 -6.81
C ASN A 40 5.45 -16.10 -6.06
N GLY A 41 4.70 -15.58 -5.08
CA GLY A 41 5.07 -14.36 -4.35
C GLY A 41 6.46 -14.42 -3.70
N GLU A 42 6.81 -15.55 -3.11
CA GLU A 42 8.13 -15.75 -2.48
C GLU A 42 9.26 -15.65 -3.50
N GLY A 43 9.15 -16.37 -4.63
CA GLY A 43 10.18 -16.35 -5.67
C GLY A 43 10.31 -14.99 -6.38
N ILE A 44 9.17 -14.33 -6.65
CA ILE A 44 9.17 -12.98 -7.24
C ILE A 44 9.79 -11.97 -6.27
N TYR A 45 9.45 -12.05 -4.99
CA TYR A 45 10.00 -11.16 -3.97
C TYR A 45 11.52 -11.29 -3.85
N GLU A 46 12.05 -12.51 -3.87
CA GLU A 46 13.49 -12.74 -3.82
C GLU A 46 14.23 -12.04 -4.97
N VAL A 47 13.72 -12.14 -6.20
CA VAL A 47 14.28 -11.46 -7.38
C VAL A 47 14.17 -9.95 -7.27
N LEU A 48 12.98 -9.46 -6.87
CA LEU A 48 12.71 -8.02 -6.71
C LEU A 48 13.59 -7.39 -5.65
N LYS A 49 13.74 -8.06 -4.51
CA LYS A 49 14.60 -7.61 -3.41
C LYS A 49 16.03 -7.38 -3.87
N LYS A 50 16.60 -8.33 -4.66
CA LYS A 50 17.95 -8.17 -5.23
C LYS A 50 18.05 -6.94 -6.14
N GLN A 51 17.02 -6.65 -6.94
CA GLN A 51 16.99 -5.45 -7.78
C GLN A 51 16.84 -4.16 -6.99
N MET A 52 16.12 -4.19 -5.86
CA MET A 52 15.88 -3.04 -4.99
C MET A 52 17.07 -2.73 -4.06
N GLU A 53 17.86 -3.72 -3.67
CA GLU A 53 18.94 -3.61 -2.68
C GLU A 53 19.90 -2.42 -2.95
N PRO A 54 20.38 -2.16 -4.19
CA PRO A 54 21.24 -1.00 -4.47
C PRO A 54 20.57 0.35 -4.19
N TYR A 55 19.25 0.37 -4.17
CA TYR A 55 18.40 1.56 -4.02
C TYR A 55 17.73 1.66 -2.65
N ARG A 56 18.03 0.74 -1.71
CA ARG A 56 17.32 0.60 -0.43
C ARG A 56 17.20 1.88 0.37
N LYS A 57 18.18 2.78 0.29
CA LYS A 57 18.19 4.07 1.01
C LYS A 57 17.04 5.02 0.63
N TYR A 58 16.38 4.79 -0.49
CA TYR A 58 15.24 5.60 -0.95
C TYR A 58 13.90 5.06 -0.48
N PHE A 59 13.88 3.85 0.04
CA PHE A 59 12.66 3.19 0.50
C PHE A 59 12.44 3.36 1.98
N CYS A 60 11.17 3.46 2.39
CA CYS A 60 10.78 3.22 3.76
C CYS A 60 11.27 1.83 4.16
N SER A 61 11.76 1.70 5.37
CA SER A 61 12.34 0.44 5.84
C SER A 61 11.99 0.18 7.30
N VAL A 62 12.15 -1.07 7.71
CA VAL A 62 12.15 -1.47 9.11
C VAL A 62 13.43 -2.26 9.37
N LYS A 63 14.19 -1.82 10.34
CA LYS A 63 15.40 -2.50 10.81
C LYS A 63 15.25 -2.81 12.30
N ASP A 64 15.35 -4.08 12.65
CA ASP A 64 15.24 -4.55 14.04
C ASP A 64 13.97 -4.00 14.74
N GLY A 65 12.86 -3.96 14.05
CA GLY A 65 11.57 -3.44 14.53
C GLY A 65 11.41 -1.92 14.46
N VAL A 66 12.44 -1.15 14.12
CA VAL A 66 12.40 0.31 14.04
C VAL A 66 12.10 0.76 12.60
N TYR A 67 11.00 1.50 12.43
CA TYR A 67 10.63 2.09 11.14
C TYR A 67 11.50 3.31 10.83
N GLN A 68 11.94 3.38 9.58
CA GLN A 68 12.65 4.52 8.99
C GLN A 68 11.93 4.98 7.74
N GLU A 69 11.57 6.25 7.70
CA GLU A 69 10.91 6.85 6.54
C GLU A 69 11.90 7.03 5.39
N GLY A 70 11.44 6.75 4.18
CA GLY A 70 12.13 6.99 2.92
C GLY A 70 11.22 7.73 1.93
N ALA A 71 11.72 7.98 0.74
CA ALA A 71 10.96 8.65 -0.32
C ALA A 71 9.83 7.77 -0.90
N VAL A 72 9.95 6.44 -0.78
CA VAL A 72 9.02 5.48 -1.36
C VAL A 72 8.62 4.44 -0.34
N LEU A 73 7.33 4.23 -0.16
CA LEU A 73 6.76 3.08 0.54
C LEU A 73 6.36 2.03 -0.50
N PHE A 74 7.14 0.94 -0.57
CA PHE A 74 6.89 -0.16 -1.49
C PHE A 74 6.11 -1.26 -0.79
N PHE A 75 4.96 -1.65 -1.32
CA PHE A 75 4.15 -2.72 -0.74
C PHE A 75 3.62 -3.70 -1.79
N ILE A 76 3.46 -4.95 -1.38
CA ILE A 76 3.17 -6.09 -2.23
C ILE A 76 1.76 -6.59 -1.97
N SER A 77 0.96 -6.61 -3.03
CA SER A 77 -0.41 -7.13 -3.06
C SER A 77 -0.49 -8.47 -3.81
N GLY A 78 -1.66 -9.08 -3.86
CA GLY A 78 -1.92 -10.33 -4.56
C GLY A 78 -1.32 -11.55 -3.85
N ASN A 79 -0.47 -12.31 -4.53
CA ASN A 79 0.27 -13.44 -3.97
C ASN A 79 1.46 -12.96 -3.15
N ARG A 80 1.21 -12.60 -1.90
CA ARG A 80 2.17 -11.92 -1.00
C ARG A 80 3.24 -12.90 -0.48
N PRO A 81 4.50 -12.44 -0.29
CA PRO A 81 5.55 -13.22 0.37
C PRO A 81 5.35 -13.25 1.90
N LEU A 82 4.45 -14.11 2.36
CA LEU A 82 4.01 -14.16 3.77
C LEU A 82 5.01 -14.85 4.71
N TYR A 83 6.03 -15.51 4.17
CA TYR A 83 7.06 -16.22 4.96
C TYR A 83 8.38 -15.46 4.98
N SER A 84 8.94 -15.15 3.82
CA SER A 84 10.27 -14.52 3.74
C SER A 84 10.25 -13.09 4.28
N LEU A 85 9.34 -12.25 3.80
CA LEU A 85 9.32 -10.82 4.15
C LEU A 85 9.13 -10.57 5.66
N PRO A 86 8.20 -11.22 6.38
CA PRO A 86 8.07 -11.00 7.83
C PRO A 86 9.26 -11.46 8.65
N SER A 87 10.04 -12.42 8.15
CA SER A 87 11.20 -12.99 8.88
C SER A 87 12.47 -12.13 8.78
N GLU A 88 12.47 -11.09 7.95
CA GLU A 88 13.65 -10.24 7.74
C GLU A 88 13.86 -9.24 8.87
N SER A 89 15.07 -9.17 9.40
CA SER A 89 15.50 -8.14 10.37
C SER A 89 15.63 -6.75 9.74
N LEU A 90 16.01 -6.70 8.46
CA LEU A 90 15.99 -5.49 7.63
C LEU A 90 15.09 -5.72 6.41
N ARG A 91 14.00 -4.99 6.32
CA ARG A 91 13.12 -5.00 5.15
C ARG A 91 12.82 -3.59 4.68
N PHE A 92 12.73 -3.42 3.37
CA PHE A 92 12.35 -2.19 2.67
C PHE A 92 11.20 -2.43 1.68
N ALA A 93 10.41 -3.45 1.99
CA ALA A 93 9.12 -3.76 1.39
C ALA A 93 8.11 -4.08 2.49
N PHE A 94 6.84 -3.94 2.18
CA PHE A 94 5.72 -4.15 3.09
C PHE A 94 4.66 -5.01 2.42
N LEU A 95 3.70 -5.50 3.20
CA LEU A 95 2.57 -6.26 2.68
C LEU A 95 1.33 -5.36 2.56
N ASP A 96 0.58 -5.54 1.48
CA ASP A 96 -0.81 -5.10 1.39
C ASP A 96 -1.67 -6.07 2.20
N GLY A 97 -2.29 -5.59 3.28
CA GLY A 97 -3.21 -6.40 4.07
C GLY A 97 -4.61 -6.43 3.46
N GLN A 98 -5.48 -7.24 4.04
CA GLN A 98 -6.91 -7.30 3.72
C GLN A 98 -7.72 -7.07 5.00
N ILE A 99 -9.00 -6.70 4.89
CA ILE A 99 -9.89 -6.51 6.06
C ILE A 99 -9.89 -7.77 6.94
N ARG A 100 -9.87 -8.95 6.33
CA ARG A 100 -9.78 -10.23 7.04
C ARG A 100 -8.50 -10.46 7.83
N ASP A 101 -7.47 -9.67 7.57
CA ASP A 101 -6.17 -9.73 8.28
C ASP A 101 -6.15 -8.86 9.54
N LEU A 102 -7.16 -8.02 9.73
CA LEU A 102 -7.30 -7.20 10.94
C LEU A 102 -7.43 -8.08 12.17
N GLY A 103 -6.74 -7.72 13.24
CA GLY A 103 -6.73 -8.49 14.49
C GLY A 103 -5.89 -9.77 14.50
N LYS A 104 -5.21 -10.11 13.38
CA LYS A 104 -4.37 -11.32 13.27
C LYS A 104 -2.89 -11.11 13.56
N GLY A 105 -2.55 -10.09 14.33
CA GLY A 105 -1.18 -9.86 14.78
C GLY A 105 -0.21 -9.31 13.72
N MET A 106 -0.70 -8.81 12.60
CA MET A 106 0.12 -8.12 11.60
C MET A 106 0.24 -6.63 11.95
N PRO A 107 1.39 -6.15 12.42
CA PRO A 107 1.55 -4.74 12.82
C PRO A 107 1.58 -3.81 11.59
N ALA A 108 1.33 -2.52 11.80
CA ALA A 108 1.43 -1.51 10.74
C ALA A 108 2.85 -1.43 10.14
N SER A 109 3.87 -1.77 10.91
CA SER A 109 5.25 -1.88 10.43
C SER A 109 5.49 -3.03 9.45
N LEU A 110 4.51 -3.95 9.28
CA LEU A 110 4.54 -5.02 8.28
C LEU A 110 3.48 -4.81 7.21
N THR A 111 2.26 -4.43 7.62
CA THR A 111 1.10 -4.19 6.75
C THR A 111 0.59 -2.76 6.96
N PRO A 112 1.26 -1.75 6.39
CA PRO A 112 0.87 -0.34 6.57
C PRO A 112 -0.40 0.03 5.80
N VAL A 113 -0.77 -0.74 4.80
CA VAL A 113 -1.96 -0.55 3.97
C VAL A 113 -2.85 -1.77 4.08
N ILE A 114 -4.14 -1.55 4.17
CA ILE A 114 -5.20 -2.56 4.02
C ILE A 114 -5.98 -2.22 2.76
N SER A 115 -6.07 -3.17 1.84
CA SER A 115 -6.85 -3.04 0.60
C SER A 115 -7.90 -4.12 0.50
N ASP A 116 -9.11 -3.77 0.06
CA ASP A 116 -10.12 -4.80 -0.21
C ASP A 116 -11.02 -4.42 -1.39
N ASN A 117 -11.79 -5.41 -1.88
CA ASN A 117 -12.68 -5.21 -3.01
C ASN A 117 -13.96 -4.51 -2.54
N TYR A 118 -14.19 -3.30 -3.04
CA TYR A 118 -15.40 -2.54 -2.77
C TYR A 118 -16.68 -3.36 -3.01
N GLN A 119 -16.76 -4.03 -4.14
CA GLN A 119 -17.95 -4.78 -4.58
C GLN A 119 -18.27 -6.00 -3.70
N SER A 120 -17.31 -6.47 -2.89
CA SER A 120 -17.54 -7.54 -1.91
C SER A 120 -18.29 -7.06 -0.65
N TYR A 121 -18.37 -5.75 -0.44
CA TYR A 121 -18.95 -5.14 0.75
C TYR A 121 -20.13 -4.24 0.48
N PHE A 122 -20.21 -3.65 -0.71
CA PHE A 122 -21.19 -2.61 -1.06
C PHE A 122 -21.76 -2.82 -2.45
N SER A 123 -23.05 -2.51 -2.58
CA SER A 123 -23.78 -2.56 -3.86
C SER A 123 -24.03 -1.17 -4.48
N TRP A 124 -23.78 -0.08 -3.73
CA TRP A 124 -23.96 1.27 -4.26
C TRP A 124 -22.96 1.54 -5.40
N ASP A 125 -23.48 2.01 -6.53
CA ASP A 125 -22.74 2.19 -7.79
C ASP A 125 -22.34 3.64 -8.09
N GLY A 126 -22.63 4.56 -7.16
CA GLY A 126 -22.36 6.00 -7.32
C GLY A 126 -23.55 6.83 -7.79
N ASN A 127 -24.70 6.20 -8.05
CA ASN A 127 -25.94 6.89 -8.44
C ASN A 127 -26.76 7.26 -7.21
N GLY A 128 -27.19 8.52 -7.12
CA GLY A 128 -27.90 9.02 -5.96
C GLY A 128 -27.08 9.02 -4.67
N GLU A 129 -27.77 9.04 -3.54
CA GLU A 129 -27.13 8.94 -2.24
C GLU A 129 -26.83 7.49 -1.86
N MET A 130 -25.68 7.27 -1.24
CA MET A 130 -25.34 5.97 -0.69
C MET A 130 -26.32 5.61 0.44
N PRO A 131 -26.90 4.38 0.48
CA PRO A 131 -27.75 3.95 1.57
C PRO A 131 -27.05 4.13 2.92
N GLU A 132 -27.78 4.64 3.91
CA GLU A 132 -27.21 5.03 5.22
C GLU A 132 -26.48 3.87 5.91
N GLU A 133 -27.01 2.65 5.82
CA GLU A 133 -26.38 1.46 6.41
C GLU A 133 -25.03 1.13 5.74
N GLN A 134 -24.94 1.27 4.40
CA GLN A 134 -23.70 1.06 3.68
C GLN A 134 -22.69 2.14 4.04
N TYR A 135 -23.11 3.40 4.16
CA TYR A 135 -22.25 4.50 4.59
C TYR A 135 -21.71 4.27 6.00
N LYS A 136 -22.54 3.92 6.97
CA LYS A 136 -22.13 3.61 8.34
C LYS A 136 -21.12 2.45 8.38
N ARG A 137 -21.39 1.40 7.61
CA ARG A 137 -20.49 0.25 7.50
C ARG A 137 -19.12 0.65 6.94
N MET A 138 -19.10 1.51 5.92
CA MET A 138 -17.84 2.01 5.35
C MET A 138 -17.03 2.80 6.38
N VAL A 139 -17.66 3.73 7.09
CA VAL A 139 -17.04 4.51 8.16
C VAL A 139 -16.48 3.60 9.26
N GLU A 140 -17.21 2.57 9.65
CA GLU A 140 -16.76 1.61 10.66
C GLU A 140 -15.52 0.82 10.18
N ILE A 141 -15.52 0.33 8.94
CA ILE A 141 -14.37 -0.37 8.36
C ILE A 141 -13.13 0.53 8.38
N VAL A 142 -13.24 1.75 7.87
CA VAL A 142 -12.13 2.72 7.85
C VAL A 142 -11.63 2.99 9.26
N LYS A 143 -12.53 3.25 10.21
CA LYS A 143 -12.19 3.47 11.63
C LYS A 143 -11.40 2.29 12.22
N ASN A 144 -11.85 1.06 11.96
CA ASN A 144 -11.17 -0.14 12.45
C ASN A 144 -9.76 -0.29 11.87
N VAL A 145 -9.57 0.04 10.59
CA VAL A 145 -8.25 0.05 9.96
C VAL A 145 -7.34 1.10 10.61
N HIS A 146 -7.85 2.32 10.80
CA HIS A 146 -7.11 3.42 11.40
C HIS A 146 -6.73 3.18 12.88
N GLN A 147 -7.56 2.45 13.64
CA GLN A 147 -7.22 2.01 14.99
C GLN A 147 -5.94 1.15 15.01
N GLY A 148 -5.71 0.37 13.94
CA GLY A 148 -4.47 -0.38 13.74
C GLY A 148 -3.29 0.46 13.25
N LYS A 149 -3.42 1.80 13.16
CA LYS A 149 -2.44 2.73 12.57
C LYS A 149 -2.07 2.38 11.14
N LYS A 150 -3.05 1.91 10.37
CA LYS A 150 -2.90 1.51 8.97
C LYS A 150 -3.72 2.43 8.09
N MET A 151 -3.31 2.55 6.82
CA MET A 151 -4.07 3.23 5.78
C MET A 151 -5.02 2.27 5.09
N PHE A 152 -6.07 2.81 4.50
CA PHE A 152 -7.10 2.03 3.84
C PHE A 152 -7.28 2.41 2.37
N ARG A 153 -7.48 1.39 1.53
CA ARG A 153 -7.70 1.51 0.09
C ARG A 153 -8.81 0.58 -0.36
N TRP A 154 -9.77 1.10 -1.14
CA TRP A 154 -10.68 0.27 -1.92
C TRP A 154 -10.15 0.05 -3.34
N TRP A 155 -10.24 -1.19 -3.84
CA TRP A 155 -10.11 -1.49 -5.26
C TRP A 155 -11.44 -2.01 -5.81
N GLY A 156 -11.63 -1.96 -7.15
CA GLY A 156 -12.87 -2.37 -7.80
C GLY A 156 -14.04 -1.39 -7.62
N ALA A 157 -13.81 -0.24 -7.01
CA ALA A 157 -14.79 0.85 -6.99
C ALA A 157 -14.76 1.60 -8.33
N PRO A 158 -15.90 2.14 -8.82
CA PRO A 158 -15.94 3.00 -9.99
C PRO A 158 -15.12 4.28 -9.78
N ASP A 159 -14.35 4.68 -10.81
CA ASP A 159 -13.58 5.93 -10.79
C ASP A 159 -14.49 7.11 -11.21
N THR A 160 -15.32 7.56 -10.28
CA THR A 160 -16.24 8.69 -10.47
C THR A 160 -16.06 9.73 -9.39
N GLU A 161 -16.50 10.97 -9.66
CA GLU A 161 -16.49 12.05 -8.67
C GLU A 161 -17.31 11.72 -7.42
N ALA A 162 -18.39 10.95 -7.55
CA ALA A 162 -19.21 10.52 -6.43
C ALA A 162 -18.40 9.64 -5.46
N PHE A 163 -17.63 8.68 -6.00
CA PHE A 163 -16.73 7.82 -5.20
C PHE A 163 -15.58 8.60 -4.58
N LYS A 164 -14.94 9.51 -5.31
CA LYS A 164 -13.87 10.35 -4.77
C LYS A 164 -14.34 11.17 -3.57
N ARG A 165 -15.52 11.79 -3.70
CA ARG A 165 -16.13 12.55 -2.59
C ARG A 165 -16.50 11.65 -1.41
N LEU A 166 -17.06 10.45 -1.66
CA LEU A 166 -17.39 9.48 -0.64
C LEU A 166 -16.13 9.08 0.13
N PHE A 167 -15.05 8.73 -0.57
CA PHE A 167 -13.80 8.29 0.05
C PHE A 167 -13.17 9.40 0.90
N LEU A 168 -13.15 10.63 0.42
CA LEU A 168 -12.70 11.78 1.23
C LEU A 168 -13.55 11.96 2.50
N ARG A 169 -14.87 11.83 2.40
CA ARG A 169 -15.78 11.99 3.55
C ARG A 169 -15.68 10.86 4.56
N THR A 170 -15.37 9.67 4.12
CA THR A 170 -15.26 8.46 4.98
C THR A 170 -13.86 8.21 5.50
N GLY A 171 -12.85 8.99 5.02
CA GLY A 171 -11.47 8.88 5.47
C GLY A 171 -10.68 7.75 4.79
N VAL A 172 -11.10 7.28 3.61
CA VAL A 172 -10.28 6.37 2.79
C VAL A 172 -9.02 7.10 2.35
N ASP A 173 -7.85 6.47 2.47
CA ASP A 173 -6.54 7.13 2.35
C ASP A 173 -5.95 7.12 0.94
N LEU A 174 -6.24 6.06 0.16
CA LEU A 174 -5.63 5.79 -1.15
C LEU A 174 -6.66 5.35 -2.19
#